data_3359f3e87deada78d034341e7ade691a
#
_entry.id   3359f3e87deada78d034341e7ade691a
#
_cell.length_a   1.000
_cell.length_b   1.000
_cell.length_c   1.000
_cell.angle_alpha   90.00
_cell.angle_beta   90.00
_cell.angle_gamma   90.00
#
_symmetry.space_group_name_H-M   'P 1'
#
loop_
_entity.id
_entity.type
_entity.pdbx_description
1 polymer ?
#
loop_
_entity_poly.entity_id
_entity_poly.type
_entity_poly.pdbx_seq_one_letter_code
_entity_poly.pdbx_strand_id
1 'polypeptide(L)'
;MIAFLTPALFGIASLDAREAAQPLERLLSLAGTVLLTPIFLPEQNENIRDLVRSKKTDYRAVCVIRLLYSVFFLAVIMGIFTLVMQYSESEVTIRHFVGGFASAMFLGSLGFFLAGISQNTIVGYMVSMIYYITNFGLKDELKGFYLFSMSAGSFNEKYWLLGGSVVLIVVTFLRGAARS
;
A
#
# COMPACT_ATOMS: atom_id res chain seq x y z
N MET A 1 8.56 6.37 10.59
CA MET A 1 7.70 6.66 11.74
C MET A 1 6.70 5.54 12.01
N ILE A 2 5.84 5.12 11.05
CA ILE A 2 4.87 4.01 11.24
C ILE A 2 5.56 2.72 11.68
N ALA A 3 6.68 2.32 11.06
CA ALA A 3 7.43 1.11 11.40
C ALA A 3 8.03 1.12 12.82
N PHE A 4 8.31 2.30 13.39
CA PHE A 4 8.79 2.43 14.77
C PHE A 4 7.68 2.39 15.82
N LEU A 5 6.46 2.76 15.44
CA LEU A 5 5.29 2.68 16.32
C LEU A 5 4.78 1.24 16.47
N THR A 6 5.03 0.39 15.50
CA THR A 6 4.55 -1.00 15.48
C THR A 6 5.02 -1.81 16.70
N PRO A 7 6.32 -1.78 17.08
CA PRO A 7 6.82 -2.49 18.26
C PRO A 7 6.18 -2.02 19.57
N ALA A 8 5.90 -0.72 19.66
CA ALA A 8 5.34 -0.14 20.87
C ALA A 8 3.86 -0.49 21.09
N LEU A 9 3.11 -0.74 20.00
CA LEU A 9 1.67 -0.99 20.06
C LEU A 9 1.29 -2.48 20.11
N PHE A 10 2.07 -3.35 19.47
CA PHE A 10 1.73 -4.78 19.34
C PHE A 10 2.70 -5.73 20.04
N GLY A 11 3.85 -5.23 20.52
CA GLY A 11 4.98 -6.08 20.85
C GLY A 11 5.60 -6.69 19.59
N ILE A 12 6.82 -7.20 19.68
CA ILE A 12 7.49 -7.86 18.53
C ILE A 12 8.07 -9.20 18.94
N ALA A 13 8.17 -9.48 20.22
CA ALA A 13 8.85 -10.67 20.74
C ALA A 13 7.87 -11.81 21.00
N SER A 14 8.26 -13.02 20.61
CA SER A 14 7.56 -14.28 20.91
C SER A 14 6.09 -14.29 20.48
N LEU A 15 5.77 -13.72 19.29
CA LEU A 15 4.43 -13.71 18.74
C LEU A 15 4.14 -14.99 17.96
N ASP A 16 2.99 -15.60 18.21
CA ASP A 16 2.45 -16.69 17.41
C ASP A 16 2.20 -16.23 15.95
N ALA A 17 2.12 -17.18 15.00
CA ALA A 17 1.96 -16.88 13.59
C ALA A 17 0.74 -15.98 13.27
N ARG A 18 -0.37 -16.08 14.01
CA ARG A 18 -1.54 -15.21 13.84
C ARG A 18 -1.34 -13.82 14.42
N GLU A 19 -0.67 -13.74 15.56
CA GLU A 19 -0.35 -12.48 16.21
C GLU A 19 0.70 -11.70 15.45
N ALA A 20 1.70 -12.39 14.89
CA ALA A 20 2.73 -11.82 14.03
C ALA A 20 2.15 -11.22 12.71
N ALA A 21 1.02 -11.69 12.23
CA ALA A 21 0.32 -11.10 11.09
C ALA A 21 -0.27 -9.71 11.41
N GLN A 22 -0.70 -9.44 12.64
CA GLN A 22 -1.39 -8.21 13.00
C GLN A 22 -0.58 -6.93 12.75
N PRO A 23 0.68 -6.79 13.19
CA PRO A 23 1.47 -5.60 12.92
C PRO A 23 1.73 -5.39 11.43
N LEU A 24 1.92 -6.46 10.66
CA LEU A 24 2.14 -6.40 9.22
C LEU A 24 0.89 -5.96 8.45
N GLU A 25 -0.28 -6.49 8.81
CA GLU A 25 -1.54 -6.19 8.14
C GLU A 25 -2.17 -4.88 8.60
N ARG A 26 -2.09 -4.56 9.89
CA ARG A 26 -2.79 -3.38 10.44
C ARG A 26 -1.96 -2.11 10.36
N LEU A 27 -0.70 -2.13 10.75
CA LEU A 27 0.11 -0.90 10.75
C LEU A 27 0.96 -0.76 9.49
N LEU A 28 1.70 -1.79 9.10
CA LEU A 28 2.56 -1.69 7.94
C LEU A 28 1.79 -1.55 6.62
N SER A 29 0.55 -2.04 6.52
CA SER A 29 -0.28 -1.82 5.34
C SER A 29 -0.52 -0.33 5.05
N LEU A 30 -0.59 0.52 6.09
CA LEU A 30 -0.72 1.97 5.93
C LEU A 30 0.51 2.61 5.25
N ALA A 31 1.69 1.98 5.35
CA ALA A 31 2.87 2.46 4.63
C ALA A 31 2.65 2.47 3.11
N GLY A 32 1.88 1.53 2.58
CA GLY A 32 1.48 1.53 1.17
C GLY A 32 0.73 2.80 0.78
N THR A 33 -0.25 3.22 1.58
CA THR A 33 -0.99 4.47 1.36
C THR A 33 -0.06 5.68 1.39
N VAL A 34 0.84 5.75 2.37
CA VAL A 34 1.76 6.90 2.52
C VAL A 34 2.73 7.00 1.35
N LEU A 35 3.21 5.87 0.82
CA LEU A 35 4.20 5.84 -0.26
C LEU A 35 3.62 5.97 -1.66
N LEU A 36 2.46 5.34 -1.94
CA LEU A 36 1.92 5.28 -3.29
C LEU A 36 0.94 6.43 -3.60
N THR A 37 0.16 6.88 -2.63
CA THR A 37 -0.85 7.92 -2.86
C THR A 37 -0.26 9.26 -3.32
N PRO A 38 0.89 9.77 -2.79
CA PRO A 38 1.39 11.09 -3.13
C PRO A 38 2.20 11.14 -4.43
N ILE A 39 2.22 10.08 -5.23
CA ILE A 39 3.00 10.03 -6.48
C ILE A 39 2.65 11.19 -7.43
N PHE A 40 1.37 11.62 -7.45
CA PHE A 40 0.88 12.74 -8.25
C PHE A 40 0.93 14.10 -7.53
N LEU A 41 1.38 14.16 -6.28
CA LEU A 41 1.39 15.41 -5.50
C LEU A 41 2.19 16.54 -6.15
N PRO A 42 3.38 16.31 -6.75
CA PRO A 42 4.14 17.39 -7.37
C PRO A 42 3.39 18.08 -8.50
N GLU A 43 2.59 17.36 -9.27
CA GLU A 43 1.84 17.90 -10.42
C GLU A 43 0.55 18.62 -10.03
N GLN A 44 0.15 18.58 -8.77
CA GLN A 44 -0.96 19.39 -8.25
C GLN A 44 -0.56 20.86 -8.09
N ASN A 45 0.75 21.16 -8.04
CA ASN A 45 1.24 22.53 -8.10
C ASN A 45 1.35 22.97 -9.57
N GLU A 46 0.64 24.06 -9.93
CA GLU A 46 0.60 24.60 -11.30
C GLU A 46 1.99 24.92 -11.85
N ASN A 47 2.84 25.52 -11.06
CA ASN A 47 4.18 25.88 -11.47
C ASN A 47 5.04 24.65 -11.82
N ILE A 48 4.90 23.55 -11.07
CA ILE A 48 5.64 22.31 -11.33
C ILE A 48 5.05 21.60 -12.55
N ARG A 49 3.73 21.62 -12.70
CA ARG A 49 3.04 21.03 -13.85
C ARG A 49 3.48 21.67 -15.16
N ASP A 50 3.60 22.99 -15.20
CA ASP A 50 4.03 23.73 -16.40
C ASP A 50 5.52 23.48 -16.72
N LEU A 51 6.38 23.38 -15.68
CA LEU A 51 7.77 22.98 -15.85
C LEU A 51 7.92 21.56 -16.39
N VAL A 52 7.11 20.61 -15.93
CA VAL A 52 7.15 19.23 -16.42
C VAL A 52 6.65 19.15 -17.86
N ARG A 53 5.61 19.92 -18.22
CA ARG A 53 5.09 19.99 -19.59
C ARG A 53 6.04 20.67 -20.57
N SER A 54 6.82 21.64 -20.12
CA SER A 54 7.83 22.31 -20.96
C SER A 54 9.04 21.43 -21.29
N LYS A 55 9.32 20.42 -20.47
CA LYS A 55 10.36 19.44 -20.75
C LYS A 55 9.80 18.33 -21.65
N LYS A 56 10.57 17.95 -22.67
CA LYS A 56 10.27 16.82 -23.60
C LYS A 56 10.26 15.44 -22.92
N THR A 57 10.21 15.38 -21.60
CA THR A 57 10.21 14.12 -20.84
C THR A 57 8.80 13.58 -20.77
N ASP A 58 8.61 12.33 -21.17
CA ASP A 58 7.32 11.67 -21.08
C ASP A 58 6.86 11.59 -19.63
N TYR A 59 5.80 12.33 -19.30
CA TYR A 59 5.20 12.38 -17.96
C TYR A 59 4.90 10.98 -17.40
N ARG A 60 4.50 10.05 -18.25
CA ARG A 60 4.21 8.66 -17.85
C ARG A 60 5.44 7.94 -17.35
N ALA A 61 6.58 8.14 -18.02
CA ALA A 61 7.84 7.53 -17.59
C ALA A 61 8.24 8.00 -16.18
N VAL A 62 8.04 9.29 -15.88
CA VAL A 62 8.31 9.84 -14.55
C VAL A 62 7.40 9.21 -13.49
N CYS A 63 6.09 9.08 -13.75
CA CYS A 63 5.15 8.45 -12.83
C CYS A 63 5.47 6.96 -12.61
N VAL A 64 5.85 6.23 -13.66
CA VAL A 64 6.26 4.82 -13.55
C VAL A 64 7.52 4.68 -12.69
N ILE A 65 8.52 5.52 -12.90
CA ILE A 65 9.76 5.50 -12.11
C ILE A 65 9.45 5.78 -10.64
N ARG A 66 8.61 6.78 -10.34
CA ARG A 66 8.19 7.10 -8.96
C ARG A 66 7.43 5.93 -8.34
N LEU A 67 6.53 5.29 -9.09
CA LEU A 67 5.80 4.12 -8.63
C LEU A 67 6.75 2.95 -8.30
N LEU A 68 7.68 2.63 -9.19
CA LEU A 68 8.67 1.58 -8.96
C LEU A 68 9.52 1.86 -7.73
N TYR A 69 9.93 3.11 -7.56
CA TYR A 69 10.69 3.55 -6.39
C TYR A 69 9.89 3.38 -5.10
N SER A 70 8.62 3.78 -5.10
CA SER A 70 7.72 3.66 -3.95
C SER A 70 7.46 2.20 -3.58
N VAL A 71 7.24 1.34 -4.59
CA VAL A 71 7.05 -0.11 -4.39
C VAL A 71 8.33 -0.76 -3.85
N PHE A 72 9.50 -0.40 -4.39
CA PHE A 72 10.78 -0.89 -3.89
C PHE A 72 11.01 -0.47 -2.43
N PHE A 73 10.78 0.80 -2.10
CA PHE A 73 10.91 1.30 -0.73
C PHE A 73 9.94 0.61 0.24
N LEU A 74 8.70 0.37 -0.20
CA LEU A 74 7.71 -0.39 0.56
C LEU A 74 8.21 -1.81 0.85
N ALA A 75 8.74 -2.51 -0.16
CA ALA A 75 9.29 -3.85 0.00
C ALA A 75 10.48 -3.87 0.97
N VAL A 76 11.37 -2.87 0.90
CA VAL A 76 12.52 -2.74 1.81
C VAL A 76 12.06 -2.52 3.25
N ILE A 77 11.14 -1.58 3.49
CA ILE A 77 10.60 -1.29 4.84
C ILE A 77 9.95 -2.54 5.42
N MET A 78 9.12 -3.23 4.65
CA MET A 78 8.44 -4.45 5.10
C MET A 78 9.42 -5.60 5.32
N GLY A 79 10.45 -5.71 4.46
CA GLY A 79 11.51 -6.70 4.61
C GLY A 79 12.31 -6.50 5.89
N ILE A 80 12.77 -5.28 6.15
CA ILE A 80 13.49 -4.94 7.39
C ILE A 80 12.64 -5.26 8.61
N PHE A 81 11.35 -4.86 8.58
CA PHE A 81 10.46 -5.12 9.71
C PHE A 81 10.24 -6.62 9.95
N THR A 82 10.05 -7.40 8.89
CA THR A 82 9.91 -8.86 8.95
C THR A 82 11.17 -9.51 9.52
N LEU A 83 12.36 -9.04 9.12
CA LEU A 83 13.63 -9.52 9.67
C LEU A 83 13.77 -9.20 11.15
N VAL A 84 13.39 -7.99 11.57
CA VAL A 84 13.42 -7.60 13.00
C VAL A 84 12.49 -8.48 13.82
N MET A 85 11.28 -8.79 13.34
CA MET A 85 10.36 -9.70 14.00
C MET A 85 10.92 -11.12 14.10
N GLN A 86 11.56 -11.60 13.04
CA GLN A 86 12.19 -12.92 13.01
C GLN A 86 13.36 -13.01 14.03
N TYR A 87 14.12 -11.93 14.18
CA TYR A 87 15.19 -11.82 15.19
C TYR A 87 14.64 -11.79 16.62
N SER A 88 13.39 -11.38 16.81
CA SER A 88 12.69 -11.29 18.10
C SER A 88 11.91 -12.59 18.44
N GLU A 89 12.33 -13.72 17.90
CA GLU A 89 11.73 -15.05 18.14
C GLU A 89 10.24 -15.17 17.81
N SER A 90 9.73 -14.35 16.88
CA SER A 90 8.36 -14.44 16.40
C SER A 90 8.25 -15.43 15.23
N GLU A 91 7.15 -16.18 15.15
CA GLU A 91 6.88 -17.16 14.09
C GLU A 91 6.50 -16.47 12.75
N VAL A 92 7.44 -15.68 12.20
CA VAL A 92 7.25 -14.98 10.94
C VAL A 92 7.82 -15.79 9.78
N THR A 93 6.97 -16.08 8.80
CA THR A 93 7.33 -16.80 7.57
C THR A 93 7.28 -15.84 6.37
N ILE A 94 7.89 -16.20 5.25
CA ILE A 94 7.81 -15.48 3.98
C ILE A 94 6.35 -15.18 3.56
N ARG A 95 5.40 -16.04 3.95
CA ARG A 95 3.97 -15.82 3.72
C ARG A 95 3.45 -14.55 4.41
N HIS A 96 3.92 -14.25 5.60
CA HIS A 96 3.54 -13.05 6.35
C HIS A 96 4.05 -11.79 5.65
N PHE A 97 5.30 -11.83 5.13
CA PHE A 97 5.84 -10.75 4.31
C PHE A 97 4.98 -10.51 3.06
N VAL A 98 4.73 -11.57 2.26
CA VAL A 98 3.96 -11.47 1.01
C VAL A 98 2.53 -10.99 1.28
N GLY A 99 1.89 -11.50 2.32
CA GLY A 99 0.53 -11.11 2.65
C GLY A 99 0.40 -9.68 3.18
N GLY A 100 1.33 -9.24 4.03
CA GLY A 100 1.40 -7.84 4.47
C GLY A 100 1.68 -6.90 3.31
N PHE A 101 2.63 -7.28 2.42
CA PHE A 101 2.94 -6.55 1.21
C PHE A 101 1.73 -6.44 0.26
N ALA A 102 0.96 -7.53 0.10
CA ALA A 102 -0.28 -7.52 -0.69
C ALA A 102 -1.30 -6.51 -0.15
N SER A 103 -1.51 -6.48 1.17
CA SER A 103 -2.40 -5.52 1.81
C SER A 103 -1.94 -4.08 1.63
N ALA A 104 -0.65 -3.82 1.81
CA ALA A 104 -0.06 -2.49 1.63
C ALA A 104 -0.13 -2.02 0.17
N MET A 105 0.18 -2.91 -0.77
CA MET A 105 0.07 -2.64 -2.21
C MET A 105 -1.37 -2.32 -2.62
N PHE A 106 -2.35 -3.08 -2.14
CA PHE A 106 -3.75 -2.83 -2.48
C PHE A 106 -4.22 -1.49 -1.92
N LEU A 107 -3.96 -1.22 -0.65
CA LEU A 107 -4.36 0.02 0.00
C LEU A 107 -3.69 1.25 -0.65
N GLY A 108 -2.39 1.14 -0.96
CA GLY A 108 -1.64 2.17 -1.65
C GLY A 108 -2.10 2.38 -3.09
N SER A 109 -2.38 1.31 -3.84
CA SER A 109 -2.88 1.40 -5.22
C SER A 109 -4.29 1.99 -5.30
N LEU A 110 -5.13 1.75 -4.28
CA LEU A 110 -6.44 2.39 -4.17
C LEU A 110 -6.29 3.91 -4.01
N GLY A 111 -5.40 4.36 -3.12
CA GLY A 111 -5.09 5.77 -2.96
C GLY A 111 -4.47 6.40 -4.21
N PHE A 112 -3.53 5.72 -4.85
CA PHE A 112 -2.91 6.13 -6.10
C PHE A 112 -3.94 6.29 -7.24
N PHE A 113 -4.83 5.30 -7.42
CA PHE A 113 -5.89 5.34 -8.42
C PHE A 113 -6.82 6.54 -8.24
N LEU A 114 -7.30 6.76 -7.02
CA LEU A 114 -8.23 7.85 -6.74
C LEU A 114 -7.56 9.22 -6.76
N ALA A 115 -6.31 9.33 -6.32
CA ALA A 115 -5.52 10.55 -6.50
C ALA A 115 -5.32 10.89 -7.99
N GLY A 116 -5.09 9.87 -8.82
CA GLY A 116 -4.95 10.04 -10.28
C GLY A 116 -6.25 10.44 -10.97
N ILE A 117 -7.40 9.91 -10.57
CA ILE A 117 -8.71 10.25 -11.17
C ILE A 117 -9.20 11.62 -10.72
N SER A 118 -9.17 11.88 -9.42
CA SER A 118 -9.64 13.14 -8.83
C SER A 118 -8.68 14.30 -9.03
N GLN A 119 -7.44 14.01 -9.44
CA GLN A 119 -6.32 14.96 -9.45
C GLN A 119 -6.11 15.63 -8.08
N ASN A 120 -6.48 14.94 -7.03
CA ASN A 120 -6.37 15.41 -5.65
C ASN A 120 -5.87 14.29 -4.74
N THR A 121 -4.66 14.45 -4.23
CA THR A 121 -4.02 13.49 -3.34
C THR A 121 -4.80 13.30 -2.03
N ILE A 122 -5.46 14.35 -1.54
CA ILE A 122 -6.27 14.28 -0.31
C ILE A 122 -7.41 13.28 -0.48
N VAL A 123 -8.09 13.29 -1.64
CA VAL A 123 -9.16 12.33 -1.96
C VAL A 123 -8.63 10.90 -1.94
N GLY A 124 -7.44 10.68 -2.52
CA GLY A 124 -6.78 9.37 -2.48
C GLY A 124 -6.53 8.88 -1.05
N TYR A 125 -6.00 9.74 -0.18
CA TYR A 125 -5.80 9.42 1.23
C TYR A 125 -7.11 9.13 1.96
N MET A 126 -8.11 9.99 1.78
CA MET A 126 -9.42 9.83 2.46
C MET A 126 -10.06 8.49 2.12
N VAL A 127 -10.12 8.11 0.85
CA VAL A 127 -10.77 6.86 0.45
C VAL A 127 -9.97 5.63 0.90
N SER A 128 -8.65 5.66 0.81
CA SER A 128 -7.81 4.58 1.36
C SER A 128 -8.03 4.40 2.86
N MET A 129 -8.13 5.50 3.61
CA MET A 129 -8.40 5.46 5.05
C MET A 129 -9.81 4.97 5.37
N ILE A 130 -10.83 5.40 4.62
CA ILE A 130 -12.20 4.90 4.77
C ILE A 130 -12.21 3.38 4.52
N TYR A 131 -11.60 2.92 3.43
CA TYR A 131 -11.50 1.50 3.14
C TYR A 131 -10.78 0.72 4.25
N TYR A 132 -9.66 1.26 4.76
CA TYR A 132 -8.93 0.66 5.87
C TYR A 132 -9.80 0.53 7.13
N ILE A 133 -10.51 1.60 7.52
CA ILE A 133 -11.39 1.60 8.69
C ILE A 133 -12.55 0.61 8.50
N THR A 134 -13.14 0.57 7.31
CA THR A 134 -14.23 -0.35 6.96
C THR A 134 -13.83 -1.82 7.16
N ASN A 135 -12.55 -2.16 6.92
CA ASN A 135 -12.05 -3.51 7.14
C ASN A 135 -12.05 -3.98 8.61
N PHE A 136 -12.14 -3.09 9.60
CA PHE A 136 -12.29 -3.51 10.99
C PHE A 136 -13.70 -3.99 11.33
N GLY A 137 -14.73 -3.48 10.63
CA GLY A 137 -16.14 -3.76 10.93
C GLY A 137 -16.81 -4.76 9.99
N LEU A 138 -16.36 -4.85 8.72
CA LEU A 138 -17.07 -5.56 7.66
C LEU A 138 -16.30 -6.79 7.14
N LYS A 139 -15.77 -7.62 8.05
CA LYS A 139 -15.00 -8.81 7.71
C LYS A 139 -15.75 -9.75 6.75
N ASP A 140 -17.00 -10.05 7.07
CA ASP A 140 -17.80 -11.07 6.36
C ASP A 140 -18.32 -10.57 5.00
N GLU A 141 -18.43 -9.24 4.84
CA GLU A 141 -18.93 -8.62 3.60
C GLU A 141 -17.84 -8.44 2.55
N LEU A 142 -16.60 -8.19 2.98
CA LEU A 142 -15.48 -7.90 2.07
C LEU A 142 -14.89 -9.13 1.39
N LYS A 143 -15.19 -10.35 1.88
CA LYS A 143 -14.76 -11.64 1.30
C LYS A 143 -13.31 -11.59 0.78
N GLY A 144 -13.12 -11.70 -0.55
CA GLY A 144 -11.80 -11.74 -1.20
C GLY A 144 -10.94 -10.46 -1.08
N PHE A 145 -11.53 -9.33 -0.69
CA PHE A 145 -10.83 -8.05 -0.53
C PHE A 145 -10.56 -7.66 0.93
N TYR A 146 -10.69 -8.62 1.85
CA TYR A 146 -10.42 -8.39 3.26
C TYR A 146 -8.92 -8.24 3.54
N LEU A 147 -8.52 -7.06 4.05
CA LEU A 147 -7.12 -6.70 4.29
C LEU A 147 -6.46 -7.55 5.39
N PHE A 148 -7.22 -7.89 6.44
CA PHE A 148 -6.69 -8.55 7.64
C PHE A 148 -6.94 -10.07 7.63
N SER A 149 -6.86 -10.70 6.47
CA SER A 149 -7.20 -12.12 6.29
C SER A 149 -6.19 -13.07 6.96
N MET A 150 -4.90 -12.73 7.04
CA MET A 150 -3.93 -13.59 7.72
C MET A 150 -4.16 -13.65 9.23
N SER A 151 -4.44 -12.52 9.87
CA SER A 151 -4.82 -12.50 11.30
C SER A 151 -6.13 -13.26 11.56
N ALA A 152 -6.97 -13.42 10.54
CA ALA A 152 -8.16 -14.26 10.57
C ALA A 152 -7.90 -15.73 10.23
N GLY A 153 -6.67 -16.10 9.85
CA GLY A 153 -6.24 -17.46 9.55
C GLY A 153 -6.42 -17.89 8.09
N SER A 154 -6.68 -16.96 7.15
CA SER A 154 -6.85 -17.27 5.73
C SER A 154 -5.84 -16.48 4.88
N PHE A 155 -5.39 -17.07 3.78
CA PHE A 155 -4.37 -16.46 2.90
C PHE A 155 -4.87 -16.23 1.47
N ASN A 156 -5.95 -16.86 1.07
CA ASN A 156 -6.44 -16.82 -0.31
C ASN A 156 -6.83 -15.41 -0.78
N GLU A 157 -7.31 -14.57 0.12
CA GLU A 157 -7.69 -13.18 -0.14
C GLU A 157 -6.50 -12.33 -0.58
N LYS A 158 -5.28 -12.70 -0.19
CA LYS A 158 -4.06 -11.96 -0.56
C LYS A 158 -3.78 -11.99 -2.06
N TYR A 159 -4.13 -13.07 -2.73
CA TYR A 159 -4.03 -13.14 -4.19
C TYR A 159 -4.99 -12.17 -4.89
N TRP A 160 -6.22 -12.05 -4.36
CA TRP A 160 -7.21 -11.09 -4.86
C TRP A 160 -6.77 -9.64 -4.61
N LEU A 161 -6.16 -9.34 -3.47
CA LEU A 161 -5.61 -8.03 -3.16
C LEU A 161 -4.44 -7.67 -4.10
N LEU A 162 -3.51 -8.59 -4.35
CA LEU A 162 -2.44 -8.37 -5.31
C LEU A 162 -2.98 -8.17 -6.73
N GLY A 163 -3.88 -9.03 -7.18
CA GLY A 163 -4.53 -8.87 -8.49
C GLY A 163 -5.25 -7.53 -8.61
N GLY A 164 -6.02 -7.16 -7.60
CA GLY A 164 -6.73 -5.87 -7.53
C GLY A 164 -5.76 -4.67 -7.57
N SER A 165 -4.62 -4.75 -6.87
CA SER A 165 -3.62 -3.67 -6.89
C SER A 165 -3.03 -3.45 -8.28
N VAL A 166 -2.70 -4.53 -8.99
CA VAL A 166 -2.18 -4.45 -10.38
C VAL A 166 -3.23 -3.85 -11.31
N VAL A 167 -4.47 -4.29 -11.22
CA VAL A 167 -5.59 -3.75 -12.03
C VAL A 167 -5.76 -2.25 -11.77
N LEU A 168 -5.78 -1.80 -10.52
CA LEU A 168 -5.91 -0.39 -10.18
C LEU A 168 -4.77 0.45 -10.76
N ILE A 169 -3.53 -0.02 -10.65
CA ILE A 169 -2.36 0.66 -11.21
C ILE A 169 -2.48 0.76 -12.74
N VAL A 170 -2.78 -0.34 -13.42
CA VAL A 170 -2.90 -0.38 -14.88
C VAL A 170 -4.02 0.55 -15.36
N VAL A 171 -5.19 0.52 -14.72
CA VAL A 171 -6.32 1.38 -15.07
C VAL A 171 -5.96 2.85 -14.87
N THR A 172 -5.18 3.20 -13.83
CA THR A 172 -4.72 4.57 -13.62
C THR A 172 -3.88 5.06 -14.81
N PHE A 173 -2.92 4.25 -15.28
CA PHE A 173 -2.08 4.60 -16.42
C PHE A 173 -2.84 4.66 -17.74
N LEU A 174 -3.78 3.74 -17.96
CA LEU A 174 -4.62 3.75 -19.18
C LEU A 174 -5.50 5.00 -19.23
N ARG A 175 -6.10 5.42 -18.10
CA ARG A 175 -6.90 6.64 -18.04
C ARG A 175 -6.07 7.92 -18.14
N GLY A 176 -4.87 7.93 -17.57
CA GLY A 176 -3.91 9.01 -17.78
C GLY A 176 -3.51 9.14 -19.25
N ALA A 177 -3.48 8.03 -19.99
CA ALA A 177 -3.23 7.99 -21.43
C ALA A 177 -4.33 8.64 -22.27
N ALA A 178 -5.56 8.52 -21.84
CA ALA A 178 -6.71 9.06 -22.56
C ALA A 178 -6.91 10.58 -22.35
N ARG A 179 -6.16 11.19 -21.43
CA ARG A 179 -6.27 12.62 -21.06
C ARG A 179 -5.07 13.48 -21.52
N SER A 180 -4.04 12.87 -22.08
CA SER A 180 -2.88 13.53 -22.70
C SER A 180 -3.08 13.66 -24.20
#